data_ab5a66eb03b101534b9f96ab9977ee9a
#
_entry.id   ab5a66eb03b101534b9f96ab9977ee9a
#
_cell.length_a   1.000
_cell.length_b   1.000
_cell.length_c   1.000
_cell.angle_alpha   90.00
_cell.angle_beta   90.00
_cell.angle_gamma   90.00
#
_symmetry.space_group_name_H-M   'P 1'
#
loop_
_entity.id
_entity.type
_entity.pdbx_description
1 polymer ?
#
loop_
_entity_poly.entity_id
_entity_poly.type
_entity_poly.pdbx_seq_one_letter_code
_entity_poly.pdbx_strand_id
1 'polypeptide(L)'
;MCDVRCAMIEDISGKRWFMGKGRPIHSIEELDSIPLGGTKVSILQVRFESDKNDECDYYCVIEDESKIGAVLAEYFGPKFPKEKLLHAQPLNAEQSNSAFYSKGEFFFKLYRRLQVGEHPEAEILKHLSQKAAQGLPKIAPELYGTFSLTKSGETRTLGILEEHIPDAQNAWDLMVRTPNEKTQSGYQNFFADAAFELGRTTAQMHKALKDLEGTPAQAEEVPFDKLIGLLKANGKDDLVPIIQEKQFLFQRKKEIPERVRDDNHDTSALTPQRIHGDYHLGQLLYKDGKFIVLDFEGEPTRTLEYRRRLRSPAADIAGMLRSFAYASAVRSDKEFEQITAEAFLQGYSRESGISVPQLKEEASPYVLGKAIYEACYELEYRPDWFWIPEQAITALFI
;
A
#
# COMPACT_ATOMS: atom_id res chain seq x y z
N MET A 1 15.92 28.19 -26.21
CA MET A 1 16.09 27.11 -25.16
C MET A 1 15.40 27.44 -23.83
N CYS A 2 15.24 28.71 -23.43
CA CYS A 2 14.55 29.07 -22.19
C CYS A 2 13.03 28.79 -22.21
N ASP A 3 12.35 29.03 -23.34
CA ASP A 3 10.87 28.93 -23.40
C ASP A 3 10.34 27.49 -23.28
N VAL A 4 11.00 26.51 -23.90
CA VAL A 4 10.55 25.11 -23.86
C VAL A 4 10.74 24.50 -22.47
N ARG A 5 11.81 24.89 -21.76
CA ARG A 5 12.12 24.42 -20.42
C ARG A 5 11.11 24.99 -19.39
N CYS A 6 10.75 26.26 -19.50
CA CYS A 6 9.72 26.87 -18.63
C CYS A 6 8.36 26.21 -18.84
N ALA A 7 7.95 25.95 -20.09
CA ALA A 7 6.70 25.28 -20.41
C ALA A 7 6.61 23.84 -19.85
N MET A 8 7.70 23.07 -19.91
CA MET A 8 7.75 21.72 -19.32
C MET A 8 7.67 21.74 -17.79
N ILE A 9 8.31 22.74 -17.14
CA ILE A 9 8.25 22.89 -15.68
C ILE A 9 6.83 23.25 -15.23
N GLU A 10 6.19 24.20 -15.90
CA GLU A 10 4.81 24.58 -15.60
C GLU A 10 3.83 23.43 -15.85
N ASP A 11 4.02 22.68 -16.93
CA ASP A 11 3.14 21.55 -17.26
C ASP A 11 3.25 20.43 -16.19
N ILE A 12 4.45 20.03 -15.77
CA ILE A 12 4.61 18.92 -14.82
C ILE A 12 4.26 19.34 -13.38
N SER A 13 4.65 20.55 -12.94
CA SER A 13 4.44 20.99 -11.56
C SER A 13 2.97 21.20 -11.21
N GLY A 14 2.14 21.51 -12.20
CA GLY A 14 0.69 21.63 -12.07
C GLY A 14 -0.04 20.30 -12.02
N LYS A 15 0.59 19.20 -12.43
CA LYS A 15 -0.07 17.89 -12.46
C LYS A 15 -0.33 17.37 -11.05
N ARG A 16 -1.51 16.77 -10.89
CA ARG A 16 -1.96 16.24 -9.61
C ARG A 16 -1.05 15.15 -9.04
N TRP A 17 -0.57 14.26 -9.87
CA TRP A 17 0.29 13.14 -9.54
C TRP A 17 1.76 13.53 -9.28
N PHE A 18 2.15 14.78 -9.51
CA PHE A 18 3.53 15.22 -9.30
C PHE A 18 3.88 15.29 -7.81
N MET A 19 4.81 14.45 -7.38
CA MET A 19 5.22 14.32 -5.97
C MET A 19 6.18 15.42 -5.49
N GLY A 20 6.72 16.24 -6.42
CA GLY A 20 7.64 17.34 -6.14
C GLY A 20 6.95 18.69 -5.83
N LYS A 21 5.67 18.71 -5.49
CA LYS A 21 4.95 19.95 -5.22
C LYS A 21 5.60 20.76 -4.08
N GLY A 22 5.82 22.05 -4.34
CA GLY A 22 6.45 22.95 -3.38
C GLY A 22 7.98 22.87 -3.29
N ARG A 23 8.61 21.93 -4.02
CA ARG A 23 10.08 21.85 -4.16
C ARG A 23 10.52 22.62 -5.40
N PRO A 24 11.42 23.63 -5.29
CA PRO A 24 11.96 24.32 -6.47
C PRO A 24 12.69 23.34 -7.40
N ILE A 25 12.30 23.35 -8.69
CA ILE A 25 12.88 22.47 -9.71
C ILE A 25 14.15 23.14 -10.27
N HIS A 26 15.29 22.46 -10.17
CA HIS A 26 16.56 22.87 -10.76
C HIS A 26 16.61 22.55 -12.27
N SER A 27 16.26 21.33 -12.67
CA SER A 27 16.23 20.93 -14.08
C SER A 27 15.21 19.83 -14.36
N ILE A 28 14.68 19.82 -15.61
CA ILE A 28 13.93 18.72 -16.20
C ILE A 28 14.63 18.36 -17.51
N GLU A 29 14.90 17.07 -17.69
CA GLU A 29 15.51 16.54 -18.89
C GLU A 29 14.74 15.29 -19.36
N GLU A 30 14.48 15.18 -20.66
CA GLU A 30 13.93 13.95 -21.23
C GLU A 30 15.07 12.91 -21.30
N LEU A 31 14.99 11.90 -20.43
CA LEU A 31 15.96 10.82 -20.37
C LEU A 31 15.76 9.85 -21.55
N ASP A 32 14.50 9.56 -21.85
CA ASP A 32 14.11 8.62 -22.90
C ASP A 32 12.69 8.88 -23.37
N SER A 33 12.40 8.49 -24.61
CA SER A 33 11.05 8.54 -25.16
C SER A 33 10.85 7.54 -26.28
N ILE A 34 9.61 7.07 -26.41
CA ILE A 34 9.18 6.21 -27.52
C ILE A 34 7.90 6.75 -28.17
N PRO A 35 7.82 6.80 -29.51
CA PRO A 35 6.57 7.02 -30.20
C PRO A 35 5.71 5.76 -30.07
N LEU A 36 4.47 5.91 -29.58
CA LEU A 36 3.56 4.79 -29.35
C LEU A 36 2.11 5.27 -29.41
N GLY A 37 1.23 4.58 -30.14
CA GLY A 37 -0.17 4.92 -30.24
C GLY A 37 -0.47 6.29 -30.86
N GLY A 38 0.45 6.81 -31.71
CA GLY A 38 0.33 8.14 -32.31
C GLY A 38 0.56 9.31 -31.35
N THR A 39 1.19 9.04 -30.19
CA THR A 39 1.70 10.03 -29.22
C THR A 39 3.11 9.68 -28.80
N LYS A 40 3.66 10.40 -27.84
CA LYS A 40 4.98 10.14 -27.27
C LYS A 40 4.85 9.78 -25.78
N VAL A 41 5.50 8.68 -25.38
CA VAL A 41 5.67 8.28 -23.98
C VAL A 41 7.11 8.60 -23.58
N SER A 42 7.28 9.45 -22.58
CA SER A 42 8.59 9.97 -22.16
C SER A 42 8.89 9.63 -20.71
N ILE A 43 10.17 9.41 -20.41
CA ILE A 43 10.71 9.37 -19.08
C ILE A 43 11.44 10.68 -18.85
N LEU A 44 10.97 11.46 -17.89
CA LEU A 44 11.59 12.72 -17.48
C LEU A 44 12.44 12.49 -16.24
N GLN A 45 13.65 13.04 -16.25
CA GLN A 45 14.51 13.18 -15.07
C GLN A 45 14.30 14.58 -14.50
N VAL A 46 13.93 14.64 -13.22
CA VAL A 46 13.69 15.90 -12.50
C VAL A 46 14.69 16.02 -11.37
N ARG A 47 15.42 17.12 -11.32
CA ARG A 47 16.32 17.50 -10.23
C ARG A 47 15.74 18.69 -9.50
N PHE A 48 15.79 18.68 -8.17
CA PHE A 48 15.34 19.79 -7.35
C PHE A 48 16.55 20.55 -6.78
N GLU A 49 16.36 21.82 -6.45
CA GLU A 49 17.43 22.65 -5.85
C GLU A 49 17.92 22.10 -4.49
N SER A 50 17.06 21.38 -3.78
CA SER A 50 17.37 20.76 -2.48
C SER A 50 18.13 19.45 -2.58
N ASP A 51 18.24 18.86 -3.78
CA ASP A 51 18.85 17.53 -3.95
C ASP A 51 20.36 17.61 -3.74
N LYS A 52 20.86 16.62 -3.00
CA LYS A 52 22.29 16.47 -2.75
C LYS A 52 22.90 15.56 -3.80
N ASN A 53 24.03 15.98 -4.38
CA ASN A 53 24.75 15.20 -5.37
C ASN A 53 23.83 14.77 -6.54
N ASP A 54 24.03 13.62 -7.15
CA ASP A 54 23.31 13.12 -8.33
C ASP A 54 21.88 12.60 -8.05
N GLU A 55 21.26 12.95 -6.93
CA GLU A 55 19.86 12.58 -6.64
C GLU A 55 18.91 13.21 -7.66
N CYS A 56 17.94 12.43 -8.13
CA CYS A 56 16.90 12.88 -9.05
C CYS A 56 15.69 11.97 -8.99
N ASP A 57 14.53 12.52 -9.31
CA ASP A 57 13.28 11.77 -9.49
C ASP A 57 13.04 11.50 -10.98
N TYR A 58 12.42 10.38 -11.29
CA TYR A 58 12.03 10.01 -12.64
C TYR A 58 10.51 9.95 -12.76
N TYR A 59 9.96 10.52 -13.84
CA TYR A 59 8.52 10.55 -14.07
C TYR A 59 8.16 10.06 -15.47
N CYS A 60 7.06 9.27 -15.54
CA CYS A 60 6.46 8.89 -16.81
C CYS A 60 5.41 9.90 -17.24
N VAL A 61 5.53 10.40 -18.47
CA VAL A 61 4.59 11.33 -19.08
C VAL A 61 4.14 10.79 -20.44
N ILE A 62 2.85 10.86 -20.71
CA ILE A 62 2.26 10.65 -22.04
C ILE A 62 1.83 12.02 -22.55
N GLU A 63 2.37 12.45 -23.69
CA GLU A 63 2.17 13.78 -24.25
C GLU A 63 0.67 14.06 -24.52
N ASP A 64 -0.05 13.07 -25.03
CA ASP A 64 -1.50 13.13 -25.23
C ASP A 64 -2.17 11.89 -24.60
N GLU A 65 -2.63 12.05 -23.36
CA GLU A 65 -3.29 10.97 -22.60
C GLU A 65 -4.62 10.53 -23.19
N SER A 66 -5.25 11.35 -24.07
CA SER A 66 -6.48 10.94 -24.77
C SER A 66 -6.23 9.76 -25.72
N LYS A 67 -4.99 9.52 -26.10
CA LYS A 67 -4.55 8.41 -26.94
C LYS A 67 -4.14 7.16 -26.17
N ILE A 68 -4.39 7.10 -24.87
CA ILE A 68 -3.97 5.96 -24.04
C ILE A 68 -4.44 4.61 -24.62
N GLY A 69 -5.67 4.52 -25.13
CA GLY A 69 -6.18 3.30 -25.75
C GLY A 69 -5.33 2.84 -26.93
N ALA A 70 -4.86 3.77 -27.78
CA ALA A 70 -3.98 3.46 -28.90
C ALA A 70 -2.57 3.04 -28.40
N VAL A 71 -2.04 3.69 -27.36
CA VAL A 71 -0.78 3.30 -26.72
C VAL A 71 -0.85 1.87 -26.20
N LEU A 72 -1.91 1.53 -25.48
CA LEU A 72 -2.11 0.19 -24.93
C LEU A 72 -2.31 -0.85 -26.06
N ALA A 73 -3.09 -0.51 -27.09
CA ALA A 73 -3.35 -1.40 -28.24
C ALA A 73 -2.09 -1.70 -29.07
N GLU A 74 -1.17 -0.74 -29.19
CA GLU A 74 0.11 -0.95 -29.86
C GLU A 74 1.07 -1.78 -29.01
N TYR A 75 1.14 -1.52 -27.71
CA TYR A 75 2.07 -2.20 -26.80
C TYR A 75 1.60 -3.62 -26.43
N PHE A 76 0.36 -3.77 -25.97
CA PHE A 76 -0.18 -5.05 -25.48
C PHE A 76 -0.92 -5.86 -26.56
N GLY A 77 -1.26 -5.26 -27.69
CA GLY A 77 -2.05 -5.89 -28.73
C GLY A 77 -1.53 -7.24 -29.28
N PRO A 78 -0.23 -7.58 -29.19
CA PRO A 78 0.24 -8.94 -29.45
C PRO A 78 -0.22 -10.00 -28.45
N LYS A 79 -0.62 -9.59 -27.23
CA LYS A 79 -0.98 -10.48 -26.11
C LYS A 79 -2.40 -10.29 -25.60
N PHE A 80 -3.06 -9.19 -25.96
CA PHE A 80 -4.41 -8.84 -25.49
C PHE A 80 -5.24 -8.26 -26.65
N PRO A 81 -6.58 -8.52 -26.74
CA PRO A 81 -7.41 -8.03 -27.84
C PRO A 81 -7.35 -6.51 -27.99
N LYS A 82 -6.87 -6.04 -29.16
CA LYS A 82 -6.64 -4.61 -29.45
C LYS A 82 -7.91 -3.78 -29.34
N GLU A 83 -9.03 -4.32 -29.82
CA GLU A 83 -10.33 -3.65 -29.80
C GLU A 83 -10.79 -3.32 -28.37
N LYS A 84 -10.46 -4.16 -27.38
CA LYS A 84 -10.77 -3.91 -25.98
C LYS A 84 -9.92 -2.77 -25.41
N LEU A 85 -8.63 -2.73 -25.76
CA LEU A 85 -7.68 -1.71 -25.30
C LEU A 85 -8.02 -0.31 -25.81
N LEU A 86 -8.57 -0.20 -27.03
CA LEU A 86 -8.98 1.08 -27.60
C LEU A 86 -10.10 1.79 -26.83
N HIS A 87 -10.85 1.05 -25.99
CA HIS A 87 -11.93 1.61 -25.17
C HIS A 87 -11.48 2.05 -23.77
N ALA A 88 -10.17 2.22 -23.54
CA ALA A 88 -9.62 2.71 -22.28
C ALA A 88 -10.18 4.09 -21.90
N GLN A 89 -10.76 4.19 -20.71
CA GLN A 89 -11.31 5.42 -20.15
C GLN A 89 -10.54 5.81 -18.90
N PRO A 90 -10.28 7.10 -18.64
CA PRO A 90 -9.62 7.54 -17.44
C PRO A 90 -10.50 7.30 -16.20
N LEU A 91 -9.91 6.80 -15.14
CA LEU A 91 -10.51 6.78 -13.81
C LEU A 91 -10.11 8.05 -13.06
N ASN A 92 -11.08 8.95 -12.83
CA ASN A 92 -10.87 10.18 -12.08
C ASN A 92 -10.85 9.88 -10.57
N ALA A 93 -9.79 9.26 -10.10
CA ALA A 93 -9.55 9.02 -8.68
C ALA A 93 -8.40 9.88 -8.15
N GLU A 94 -8.42 10.13 -6.82
CA GLU A 94 -7.32 10.83 -6.16
C GLU A 94 -6.17 9.87 -5.87
N GLN A 95 -5.21 9.76 -6.80
CA GLN A 95 -4.10 8.81 -6.71
C GLN A 95 -2.77 9.46 -7.14
N SER A 96 -1.66 8.93 -6.60
CA SER A 96 -0.29 9.26 -7.01
C SER A 96 0.04 8.76 -8.42
N ASN A 97 -0.71 7.79 -8.92
CA ASN A 97 -0.63 7.20 -10.25
C ASN A 97 -1.82 7.62 -11.11
N SER A 98 -1.80 7.34 -12.41
CA SER A 98 -2.96 7.50 -13.27
C SER A 98 -3.56 6.14 -13.60
N ALA A 99 -4.87 6.06 -13.58
CA ALA A 99 -5.60 4.82 -13.85
C ALA A 99 -6.52 4.96 -15.04
N PHE A 100 -6.62 3.90 -15.83
CA PHE A 100 -7.50 3.77 -16.97
C PHE A 100 -8.16 2.40 -16.96
N TYR A 101 -9.38 2.28 -17.46
CA TYR A 101 -10.09 1.02 -17.45
C TYR A 101 -11.01 0.85 -18.66
N SER A 102 -11.35 -0.40 -18.95
CA SER A 102 -12.50 -0.78 -19.76
C SER A 102 -13.35 -1.75 -18.95
N LYS A 103 -14.62 -1.40 -18.73
CA LYS A 103 -15.50 -2.10 -17.78
C LYS A 103 -15.60 -3.59 -18.08
N GLY A 104 -15.22 -4.43 -17.13
CA GLY A 104 -15.25 -5.89 -17.24
C GLY A 104 -14.13 -6.49 -18.10
N GLU A 105 -13.23 -5.67 -18.68
CA GLU A 105 -12.17 -6.13 -19.55
C GLU A 105 -10.80 -5.98 -18.90
N PHE A 106 -10.39 -4.76 -18.57
CA PHE A 106 -9.09 -4.51 -17.94
C PHE A 106 -9.08 -3.25 -17.09
N PHE A 107 -8.08 -3.18 -16.21
CA PHE A 107 -7.63 -2.01 -15.51
C PHE A 107 -6.15 -1.78 -15.85
N PHE A 108 -5.79 -0.53 -16.16
CA PHE A 108 -4.40 -0.14 -16.42
C PHE A 108 -3.97 0.94 -15.44
N LYS A 109 -2.92 0.65 -14.66
CA LYS A 109 -2.29 1.57 -13.72
C LYS A 109 -0.99 2.08 -14.33
N LEU A 110 -0.90 3.39 -14.58
CA LEU A 110 0.29 4.06 -15.07
C LEU A 110 1.04 4.66 -13.88
N TYR A 111 2.22 4.16 -13.60
CA TYR A 111 3.11 4.68 -12.56
C TYR A 111 3.72 6.00 -13.00
N ARG A 112 3.48 7.05 -12.23
CA ARG A 112 3.99 8.38 -12.56
C ARG A 112 5.41 8.57 -12.07
N ARG A 113 5.72 8.19 -10.83
CA ARG A 113 7.09 8.22 -10.31
C ARG A 113 7.74 6.85 -10.54
N LEU A 114 8.90 6.86 -11.20
CA LEU A 114 9.58 5.65 -11.65
C LEU A 114 10.83 5.39 -10.83
N GLN A 115 11.17 4.12 -10.69
CA GLN A 115 12.44 3.64 -10.16
C GLN A 115 13.03 2.59 -11.11
N VAL A 116 14.35 2.39 -11.07
CA VAL A 116 15.01 1.34 -11.88
C VAL A 116 14.69 -0.03 -11.29
N GLY A 117 14.23 -0.94 -12.12
CA GLY A 117 13.90 -2.32 -11.76
C GLY A 117 12.42 -2.67 -11.98
N GLU A 118 12.08 -3.93 -11.69
CA GLU A 118 10.71 -4.42 -11.73
C GLU A 118 9.91 -3.82 -10.56
N HIS A 119 8.72 -3.31 -10.86
CA HIS A 119 7.87 -2.72 -9.82
C HIS A 119 7.31 -3.82 -8.90
N PRO A 120 7.28 -3.64 -7.55
CA PRO A 120 6.82 -4.66 -6.60
C PRO A 120 5.42 -5.19 -6.88
N GLU A 121 4.50 -4.31 -7.29
CA GLU A 121 3.14 -4.71 -7.64
C GLU A 121 3.10 -5.64 -8.86
N ALA A 122 3.88 -5.34 -9.90
CA ALA A 122 3.99 -6.21 -11.08
C ALA A 122 4.56 -7.61 -10.72
N GLU A 123 5.59 -7.64 -9.88
CA GLU A 123 6.22 -8.86 -9.38
C GLU A 123 5.23 -9.70 -8.55
N ILE A 124 4.54 -9.07 -7.58
CA ILE A 124 3.59 -9.75 -6.69
C ILE A 124 2.37 -10.24 -7.47
N LEU A 125 1.75 -9.43 -8.32
CA LEU A 125 0.59 -9.84 -9.12
C LEU A 125 0.93 -10.98 -10.07
N LYS A 126 2.10 -10.97 -10.70
CA LYS A 126 2.60 -12.07 -11.53
C LYS A 126 2.70 -13.36 -10.71
N HIS A 127 3.28 -13.28 -9.51
CA HIS A 127 3.41 -14.42 -8.61
C HIS A 127 2.03 -14.95 -8.16
N LEU A 128 1.12 -14.06 -7.72
CA LEU A 128 -0.23 -14.44 -7.30
C LEU A 128 -1.05 -15.05 -8.44
N SER A 129 -0.93 -14.53 -9.67
CA SER A 129 -1.56 -15.12 -10.86
C SER A 129 -1.05 -16.54 -11.13
N GLN A 130 0.24 -16.79 -10.96
CA GLN A 130 0.82 -18.13 -11.10
C GLN A 130 0.32 -19.07 -9.99
N LYS A 131 0.24 -18.59 -8.73
CA LYS A 131 -0.30 -19.38 -7.61
C LYS A 131 -1.77 -19.73 -7.82
N ALA A 132 -2.58 -18.79 -8.32
CA ALA A 132 -3.99 -19.05 -8.67
C ALA A 132 -4.12 -20.11 -9.78
N ALA A 133 -3.27 -20.05 -10.81
CA ALA A 133 -3.23 -21.08 -11.86
C ALA A 133 -2.81 -22.48 -11.33
N GLN A 134 -2.11 -22.54 -10.20
CA GLN A 134 -1.74 -23.79 -9.50
C GLN A 134 -2.83 -24.26 -8.50
N GLY A 135 -3.98 -23.60 -8.45
CA GLY A 135 -5.14 -23.99 -7.64
C GLY A 135 -5.23 -23.33 -6.26
N LEU A 136 -4.40 -22.31 -5.94
CA LEU A 136 -4.61 -21.49 -4.76
C LEU A 136 -5.79 -20.52 -4.99
N PRO A 137 -6.44 -20.01 -3.92
CA PRO A 137 -7.49 -19.02 -4.05
C PRO A 137 -7.03 -17.79 -4.84
N LYS A 138 -7.86 -17.31 -5.74
CA LYS A 138 -7.64 -16.04 -6.45
C LYS A 138 -8.04 -14.89 -5.52
N ILE A 139 -7.04 -14.20 -4.98
CA ILE A 139 -7.20 -13.13 -3.97
C ILE A 139 -6.85 -11.74 -4.51
N ALA A 140 -6.38 -11.65 -5.74
CA ALA A 140 -5.97 -10.40 -6.40
C ALA A 140 -6.41 -10.43 -7.87
N PRO A 141 -6.45 -9.28 -8.56
CA PRO A 141 -6.64 -9.24 -10.00
C PRO A 141 -5.56 -10.05 -10.73
N GLU A 142 -5.93 -10.64 -11.86
CA GLU A 142 -4.97 -11.30 -12.73
C GLU A 142 -4.12 -10.27 -13.47
N LEU A 143 -2.80 -10.46 -13.46
CA LEU A 143 -1.90 -9.62 -14.25
C LEU A 143 -1.90 -10.06 -15.71
N TYR A 144 -2.34 -9.19 -16.62
CA TYR A 144 -2.31 -9.43 -18.05
C TYR A 144 -0.98 -9.03 -18.69
N GLY A 145 -0.28 -8.05 -18.12
CA GLY A 145 1.03 -7.66 -18.60
C GLY A 145 1.61 -6.43 -17.91
N THR A 146 2.89 -6.21 -18.19
CA THR A 146 3.66 -5.09 -17.63
C THR A 146 4.08 -4.16 -18.75
N PHE A 147 3.82 -2.87 -18.60
CA PHE A 147 4.31 -1.82 -19.47
C PHE A 147 5.68 -1.37 -18.97
N SER A 148 6.73 -1.64 -19.74
CA SER A 148 8.11 -1.36 -19.32
C SER A 148 8.93 -0.79 -20.46
N LEU A 149 9.94 0.01 -20.10
CA LEU A 149 10.94 0.53 -21.02
C LEU A 149 12.33 0.13 -20.54
N THR A 150 13.13 -0.40 -21.48
CA THR A 150 14.51 -0.77 -21.21
C THR A 150 15.45 0.09 -22.04
N LYS A 151 16.37 0.79 -21.39
CA LYS A 151 17.42 1.58 -22.06
C LYS A 151 18.74 1.41 -21.35
N SER A 152 19.82 1.23 -22.11
CA SER A 152 21.17 1.08 -21.60
C SER A 152 21.32 0.00 -20.52
N GLY A 153 20.51 -1.07 -20.60
CA GLY A 153 20.49 -2.17 -19.63
C GLY A 153 19.63 -1.93 -18.38
N GLU A 154 19.08 -0.73 -18.21
CA GLU A 154 18.16 -0.41 -17.12
C GLU A 154 16.71 -0.56 -17.59
N THR A 155 15.92 -1.32 -16.86
CA THR A 155 14.47 -1.47 -17.09
C THR A 155 13.72 -0.66 -16.04
N ARG A 156 12.70 0.08 -16.48
CA ARG A 156 11.73 0.76 -15.61
C ARG A 156 10.33 0.26 -15.95
N THR A 157 9.58 -0.10 -14.93
CA THR A 157 8.16 -0.42 -15.07
C THR A 157 7.38 0.88 -15.12
N LEU A 158 6.68 1.13 -16.22
CA LEU A 158 5.84 2.31 -16.44
C LEU A 158 4.39 2.07 -16.03
N GLY A 159 3.95 0.81 -15.96
CA GLY A 159 2.59 0.48 -15.57
C GLY A 159 2.29 -1.02 -15.67
N ILE A 160 1.09 -1.37 -15.24
CA ILE A 160 0.54 -2.73 -15.32
C ILE A 160 -0.83 -2.73 -15.98
N LEU A 161 -1.09 -3.79 -16.74
CA LEU A 161 -2.40 -4.14 -17.27
C LEU A 161 -2.90 -5.35 -16.49
N GLU A 162 -4.04 -5.23 -15.84
CA GLU A 162 -4.62 -6.25 -14.98
C GLU A 162 -6.12 -6.41 -15.20
N GLU A 163 -6.71 -7.41 -14.58
CA GLU A 163 -8.14 -7.68 -14.60
C GLU A 163 -8.92 -6.52 -13.96
N HIS A 164 -9.94 -6.03 -14.66
CA HIS A 164 -10.92 -5.13 -14.05
C HIS A 164 -12.00 -5.93 -13.32
N ILE A 165 -12.25 -5.62 -12.07
CA ILE A 165 -13.27 -6.26 -11.23
C ILE A 165 -14.54 -5.38 -11.25
N PRO A 166 -15.49 -5.66 -12.15
CA PRO A 166 -16.68 -4.83 -12.29
C PRO A 166 -17.62 -5.00 -11.11
N ASP A 167 -18.32 -3.92 -10.76
CA ASP A 167 -19.39 -3.89 -9.77
C ASP A 167 -18.95 -4.33 -8.36
N ALA A 168 -17.63 -4.26 -8.08
CA ALA A 168 -17.06 -4.45 -6.76
C ALA A 168 -17.12 -3.15 -5.95
N GLN A 169 -17.31 -3.26 -4.65
CA GLN A 169 -17.34 -2.13 -3.72
C GLN A 169 -15.99 -2.00 -3.02
N ASN A 170 -15.47 -0.78 -2.86
CA ASN A 170 -14.32 -0.56 -2.02
C ASN A 170 -14.62 -0.94 -0.57
N ALA A 171 -13.71 -1.68 0.09
CA ALA A 171 -13.98 -2.21 1.43
C ALA A 171 -14.01 -1.10 2.50
N TRP A 172 -13.31 0.00 2.33
CA TRP A 172 -13.44 1.17 3.21
C TRP A 172 -14.87 1.72 3.15
N ASP A 173 -15.39 1.96 1.94
CA ASP A 173 -16.76 2.45 1.75
C ASP A 173 -17.81 1.46 2.29
N LEU A 174 -17.61 0.16 2.07
CA LEU A 174 -18.45 -0.89 2.63
C LEU A 174 -18.49 -0.78 4.16
N MET A 175 -17.33 -0.72 4.80
CA MET A 175 -17.20 -0.73 6.25
C MET A 175 -17.68 0.59 6.90
N VAL A 176 -17.49 1.72 6.22
CA VAL A 176 -17.84 3.05 6.78
C VAL A 176 -19.27 3.47 6.45
N ARG A 177 -19.76 3.22 5.22
CA ARG A 177 -21.05 3.76 4.73
C ARG A 177 -22.23 2.83 4.88
N THR A 178 -22.04 1.55 5.24
CA THR A 178 -23.16 0.64 5.49
C THR A 178 -23.92 1.11 6.74
N PRO A 179 -25.24 1.42 6.63
CA PRO A 179 -26.00 1.98 7.76
C PRO A 179 -26.14 1.01 8.92
N ASN A 180 -26.22 1.56 10.14
CA ASN A 180 -26.50 0.80 11.38
C ASN A 180 -27.95 0.27 11.47
N GLU A 181 -28.82 0.65 10.54
CA GLU A 181 -30.27 0.43 10.61
C GLU A 181 -30.73 -1.01 10.29
N LYS A 182 -29.84 -1.86 9.81
CA LYS A 182 -30.18 -3.29 9.72
C LYS A 182 -30.14 -3.87 11.13
N THR A 183 -31.32 -4.23 11.66
CA THR A 183 -31.60 -4.88 12.97
C THR A 183 -30.35 -5.25 13.76
N GLN A 184 -30.20 -4.80 15.01
CA GLN A 184 -28.97 -4.92 15.83
C GLN A 184 -28.24 -6.27 15.68
N SER A 185 -28.95 -7.39 15.59
CA SER A 185 -28.38 -8.73 15.37
C SER A 185 -27.86 -8.96 13.94
N GLY A 186 -28.50 -8.41 12.90
CA GLY A 186 -28.08 -8.58 11.52
C GLY A 186 -26.91 -7.68 11.12
N TYR A 187 -26.73 -6.54 11.79
CA TYR A 187 -25.62 -5.62 11.60
C TYR A 187 -24.31 -6.18 12.16
N GLN A 188 -24.32 -6.63 13.41
CA GLN A 188 -23.15 -7.23 14.05
C GLN A 188 -22.67 -8.46 13.28
N ASN A 189 -23.58 -9.30 12.81
CA ASN A 189 -23.23 -10.48 12.01
C ASN A 189 -22.58 -10.09 10.68
N PHE A 190 -23.12 -9.09 9.95
CA PHE A 190 -22.55 -8.70 8.65
C PHE A 190 -21.08 -8.25 8.76
N PHE A 191 -20.77 -7.33 9.70
CA PHE A 191 -19.39 -6.84 9.85
C PHE A 191 -18.44 -7.89 10.42
N ALA A 192 -18.93 -8.73 11.34
CA ALA A 192 -18.15 -9.86 11.83
C ALA A 192 -17.86 -10.86 10.73
N ASP A 193 -18.86 -11.24 9.93
CA ASP A 193 -18.70 -12.18 8.82
C ASP A 193 -17.75 -11.64 7.74
N ALA A 194 -17.91 -10.36 7.37
CA ALA A 194 -17.03 -9.71 6.42
C ALA A 194 -15.57 -9.62 6.94
N ALA A 195 -15.39 -9.21 8.19
CA ALA A 195 -14.06 -9.14 8.80
C ALA A 195 -13.41 -10.53 8.96
N PHE A 196 -14.20 -11.55 9.30
CA PHE A 196 -13.72 -12.94 9.34
C PHE A 196 -13.23 -13.41 7.97
N GLU A 197 -14.00 -13.16 6.90
CA GLU A 197 -13.57 -13.52 5.53
C GLU A 197 -12.35 -12.72 5.09
N LEU A 198 -12.24 -11.44 5.50
CA LEU A 198 -11.05 -10.63 5.27
C LEU A 198 -9.82 -11.23 5.97
N GLY A 199 -9.96 -11.69 7.21
CA GLY A 199 -8.91 -12.40 7.93
C GLY A 199 -8.42 -13.64 7.20
N ARG A 200 -9.34 -14.45 6.67
CA ARG A 200 -9.02 -15.62 5.84
C ARG A 200 -8.28 -15.22 4.57
N THR A 201 -8.78 -14.23 3.84
CA THR A 201 -8.15 -13.70 2.61
C THR A 201 -6.72 -13.20 2.89
N THR A 202 -6.51 -12.51 4.02
CA THR A 202 -5.18 -12.03 4.43
C THR A 202 -4.21 -13.18 4.70
N ALA A 203 -4.65 -14.23 5.40
CA ALA A 203 -3.82 -15.41 5.64
C ALA A 203 -3.50 -16.16 4.34
N GLN A 204 -4.45 -16.25 3.40
CA GLN A 204 -4.23 -16.83 2.07
C GLN A 204 -3.22 -16.01 1.25
N MET A 205 -3.29 -14.68 1.33
CA MET A 205 -2.31 -13.77 0.74
C MET A 205 -0.91 -14.07 1.28
N HIS A 206 -0.75 -14.05 2.58
CA HIS A 206 0.55 -14.32 3.22
C HIS A 206 1.09 -15.71 2.86
N LYS A 207 0.22 -16.73 2.83
CA LYS A 207 0.59 -18.08 2.40
C LYS A 207 1.08 -18.11 0.95
N ALA A 208 0.40 -17.37 0.05
CA ALA A 208 0.79 -17.31 -1.36
C ALA A 208 2.10 -16.54 -1.58
N LEU A 209 2.39 -15.52 -0.76
CA LEU A 209 3.61 -14.70 -0.86
C LEU A 209 4.84 -15.31 -0.18
N LYS A 210 4.68 -16.40 0.59
CA LYS A 210 5.76 -16.99 1.40
C LYS A 210 6.98 -17.39 0.58
N ASP A 211 6.78 -17.86 -0.64
CA ASP A 211 7.85 -18.35 -1.53
C ASP A 211 8.42 -17.25 -2.45
N LEU A 212 7.89 -16.02 -2.36
CA LEU A 212 8.39 -14.93 -3.18
C LEU A 212 9.68 -14.38 -2.58
N GLU A 213 10.72 -14.32 -3.40
CA GLU A 213 12.02 -13.79 -2.99
C GLU A 213 11.94 -12.31 -2.61
N GLY A 214 12.82 -11.90 -1.70
CA GLY A 214 12.92 -10.52 -1.23
C GLY A 214 14.30 -10.19 -0.71
N THR A 215 14.54 -8.91 -0.44
CA THR A 215 15.77 -8.48 0.23
C THR A 215 15.71 -8.84 1.72
N PRO A 216 16.86 -9.06 2.38
CA PRO A 216 16.89 -9.45 3.79
C PRO A 216 16.09 -8.51 4.70
N ALA A 217 15.44 -9.08 5.69
CA ALA A 217 14.73 -8.33 6.72
C ALA A 217 15.68 -7.35 7.44
N GLN A 218 15.18 -6.15 7.72
CA GLN A 218 15.86 -5.18 8.56
C GLN A 218 14.90 -4.69 9.63
N ALA A 219 15.46 -4.29 10.77
CA ALA A 219 14.65 -3.73 11.85
C ALA A 219 13.92 -2.46 11.37
N GLU A 220 12.63 -2.39 11.63
CA GLU A 220 11.83 -1.20 11.32
C GLU A 220 12.18 -0.07 12.28
N GLU A 221 12.33 1.14 11.73
CA GLU A 221 12.50 2.34 12.52
C GLU A 221 11.12 2.91 12.84
N VAL A 222 10.87 3.09 14.14
CA VAL A 222 9.66 3.74 14.65
C VAL A 222 10.02 5.16 15.08
N PRO A 223 9.33 6.22 14.60
CA PRO A 223 9.74 7.61 14.78
C PRO A 223 9.35 8.17 16.17
N PHE A 224 9.76 7.50 17.25
CA PHE A 224 9.47 7.93 18.63
C PHE A 224 9.96 9.34 18.94
N ASP A 225 11.21 9.67 18.57
CA ASP A 225 11.82 10.97 18.86
C ASP A 225 11.11 12.09 18.09
N LYS A 226 10.69 11.83 16.85
CA LYS A 226 9.86 12.76 16.07
C LYS A 226 8.54 13.02 16.77
N LEU A 227 7.85 11.97 17.24
CA LEU A 227 6.59 12.12 17.96
C LEU A 227 6.77 12.94 19.24
N ILE A 228 7.81 12.66 20.04
CA ILE A 228 8.11 13.43 21.25
C ILE A 228 8.30 14.93 20.93
N GLY A 229 9.03 15.24 19.86
CA GLY A 229 9.20 16.62 19.40
C GLY A 229 7.87 17.29 19.02
N LEU A 230 7.02 16.58 18.28
CA LEU A 230 5.70 17.07 17.87
C LEU A 230 4.74 17.25 19.06
N LEU A 231 4.73 16.35 20.03
CA LEU A 231 3.92 16.46 21.24
C LEU A 231 4.26 17.73 22.03
N LYS A 232 5.55 18.01 22.24
CA LYS A 232 6.01 19.23 22.91
C LYS A 232 5.62 20.47 22.13
N ALA A 233 5.79 20.46 20.81
CA ALA A 233 5.42 21.59 19.95
C ALA A 233 3.90 21.90 19.95
N ASN A 234 3.06 20.88 20.24
CA ASN A 234 1.60 20.98 20.31
C ASN A 234 1.04 21.07 21.74
N GLY A 235 1.90 21.26 22.76
CA GLY A 235 1.47 21.43 24.16
C GLY A 235 0.87 20.17 24.79
N LYS A 236 1.29 18.98 24.32
CA LYS A 236 0.85 17.66 24.81
C LYS A 236 1.97 16.95 25.61
N ASP A 237 2.63 17.72 26.49
CA ASP A 237 3.79 17.25 27.25
C ASP A 237 3.46 16.10 28.21
N ASP A 238 2.22 16.00 28.66
CA ASP A 238 1.69 14.93 29.50
C ASP A 238 1.80 13.53 28.88
N LEU A 239 1.80 13.44 27.56
CA LEU A 239 1.97 12.17 26.80
C LEU A 239 3.44 11.76 26.64
N VAL A 240 4.38 12.67 26.79
CA VAL A 240 5.81 12.39 26.56
C VAL A 240 6.34 11.24 27.43
N PRO A 241 6.06 11.16 28.74
CA PRO A 241 6.51 10.04 29.56
C PRO A 241 5.98 8.69 29.09
N ILE A 242 4.73 8.64 28.61
CA ILE A 242 4.11 7.42 28.06
C ILE A 242 4.86 6.97 26.82
N ILE A 243 5.16 7.89 25.91
CA ILE A 243 5.90 7.59 24.67
C ILE A 243 7.31 7.09 24.96
N GLN A 244 8.00 7.70 25.93
CA GLN A 244 9.35 7.27 26.37
C GLN A 244 9.33 5.87 26.98
N GLU A 245 8.33 5.54 27.78
CA GLU A 245 8.15 4.18 28.32
C GLU A 245 7.94 3.16 27.18
N LYS A 246 7.06 3.47 26.22
CA LYS A 246 6.81 2.60 25.06
C LYS A 246 8.08 2.43 24.21
N GLN A 247 8.84 3.50 23.98
CA GLN A 247 10.12 3.45 23.27
C GLN A 247 11.10 2.51 23.97
N PHE A 248 11.25 2.64 25.31
CA PHE A 248 12.13 1.78 26.11
C PHE A 248 11.71 0.30 26.01
N LEU A 249 10.42 -0.02 26.18
CA LEU A 249 9.90 -1.38 26.07
C LEU A 249 10.07 -1.96 24.66
N PHE A 250 9.83 -1.15 23.63
CA PHE A 250 10.03 -1.54 22.24
C PHE A 250 11.49 -1.87 21.93
N GLN A 251 12.43 -1.07 22.45
CA GLN A 251 13.87 -1.30 22.28
C GLN A 251 14.33 -2.56 23.00
N ARG A 252 13.88 -2.79 24.25
CA ARG A 252 14.18 -4.01 24.99
C ARG A 252 13.75 -5.28 24.30
N LYS A 253 12.58 -5.29 23.65
CA LYS A 253 12.14 -6.44 22.87
C LYS A 253 13.05 -6.73 21.66
N LYS A 254 13.66 -5.68 21.07
CA LYS A 254 14.65 -5.84 20.00
C LYS A 254 16.01 -6.34 20.49
N GLU A 255 16.39 -6.02 21.71
CA GLU A 255 17.69 -6.37 22.31
C GLU A 255 17.73 -7.78 22.90
N ILE A 256 16.60 -8.47 23.06
CA ILE A 256 16.61 -9.90 23.43
C ILE A 256 17.24 -10.65 22.26
N PRO A 257 18.52 -11.11 22.42
CA PRO A 257 19.25 -11.70 21.31
C PRO A 257 18.52 -12.95 20.81
N GLU A 258 18.57 -13.19 19.48
CA GLU A 258 18.19 -14.48 18.88
C GLU A 258 18.90 -15.68 19.56
N ARG A 259 20.01 -15.47 20.28
CA ARG A 259 20.75 -16.47 21.05
C ARG A 259 20.07 -17.02 22.31
N VAL A 260 18.97 -16.39 22.78
CA VAL A 260 18.14 -16.95 23.86
C VAL A 260 16.96 -17.74 23.29
N ARG A 261 16.75 -17.66 21.97
CA ARG A 261 15.86 -18.56 21.27
C ARG A 261 16.60 -19.89 21.16
N ASP A 262 16.26 -20.82 22.05
CA ASP A 262 16.73 -22.21 22.03
C ASP A 262 16.63 -22.72 20.59
N ASP A 263 17.70 -23.29 20.02
CA ASP A 263 17.81 -23.75 18.63
C ASP A 263 16.70 -24.71 18.17
N ASN A 264 15.77 -25.05 19.05
CA ASN A 264 14.60 -25.92 18.82
C ASN A 264 13.23 -25.22 18.88
N HIS A 265 13.15 -23.90 19.15
CA HIS A 265 11.89 -23.15 19.18
C HIS A 265 12.07 -21.75 18.55
N ASP A 266 12.00 -21.69 17.22
CA ASP A 266 11.55 -20.45 16.56
C ASP A 266 10.07 -20.25 16.95
N THR A 267 9.84 -19.46 18.01
CA THR A 267 8.50 -19.25 18.56
C THR A 267 7.66 -18.30 17.73
N SER A 268 8.25 -17.59 16.74
CA SER A 268 7.50 -16.77 15.82
C SER A 268 6.78 -17.61 14.77
N ALA A 269 5.47 -17.62 14.82
CA ALA A 269 4.65 -18.27 13.79
C ALA A 269 4.59 -17.44 12.48
N LEU A 270 4.90 -16.13 12.55
CA LEU A 270 4.87 -15.20 11.43
C LEU A 270 6.30 -14.89 10.95
N THR A 271 6.91 -15.86 10.28
CA THR A 271 8.28 -15.70 9.73
C THR A 271 8.34 -14.59 8.68
N PRO A 272 9.45 -13.80 8.62
CA PRO A 272 9.61 -12.75 7.63
C PRO A 272 9.47 -13.28 6.19
N GLN A 273 8.67 -12.59 5.40
CA GLN A 273 8.38 -12.90 4.00
C GLN A 273 8.03 -11.63 3.22
N ARG A 274 7.74 -11.74 1.93
CA ARG A 274 7.11 -10.65 1.19
C ARG A 274 5.70 -10.44 1.73
N ILE A 275 5.32 -9.18 1.90
CA ILE A 275 4.02 -8.76 2.42
C ILE A 275 3.42 -7.69 1.50
N HIS A 276 2.18 -7.28 1.74
CA HIS A 276 1.56 -6.15 1.04
C HIS A 276 2.29 -4.84 1.34
N GLY A 277 2.60 -4.57 2.61
CA GLY A 277 3.43 -3.46 3.06
C GLY A 277 2.72 -2.13 3.26
N ASP A 278 1.49 -1.96 2.75
CA ASP A 278 0.59 -0.83 3.01
C ASP A 278 -0.87 -1.30 3.08
N TYR A 279 -1.12 -2.28 3.94
CA TYR A 279 -2.38 -3.02 4.00
C TYR A 279 -3.44 -2.34 4.86
N HIS A 280 -4.54 -1.92 4.24
CA HIS A 280 -5.69 -1.29 4.89
C HIS A 280 -6.96 -1.46 4.06
N LEU A 281 -8.14 -1.13 4.62
CA LEU A 281 -9.44 -1.30 3.96
C LEU A 281 -9.54 -0.61 2.58
N GLY A 282 -8.84 0.50 2.38
CA GLY A 282 -8.81 1.20 1.10
C GLY A 282 -8.17 0.42 -0.05
N GLN A 283 -7.33 -0.58 0.27
CA GLN A 283 -6.61 -1.43 -0.69
C GLN A 283 -7.37 -2.72 -1.04
N LEU A 284 -8.67 -2.74 -0.78
CA LEU A 284 -9.49 -3.92 -0.94
C LEU A 284 -10.77 -3.62 -1.70
N LEU A 285 -11.15 -4.55 -2.57
CA LEU A 285 -12.51 -4.63 -3.12
C LEU A 285 -13.28 -5.76 -2.45
N TYR A 286 -14.59 -5.55 -2.29
CA TYR A 286 -15.52 -6.56 -1.82
C TYR A 286 -16.54 -6.87 -2.91
N LYS A 287 -16.68 -8.15 -3.23
CA LYS A 287 -17.64 -8.63 -4.22
C LYS A 287 -18.12 -10.04 -3.86
N ASP A 288 -19.43 -10.26 -3.87
CA ASP A 288 -20.05 -11.58 -3.69
C ASP A 288 -19.55 -12.32 -2.43
N GLY A 289 -19.38 -11.60 -1.31
CA GLY A 289 -18.93 -12.16 -0.04
C GLY A 289 -17.41 -12.38 0.07
N LYS A 290 -16.60 -11.94 -0.91
CA LYS A 290 -15.15 -12.16 -0.96
C LYS A 290 -14.40 -10.83 -1.06
N PHE A 291 -13.18 -10.83 -0.55
CA PHE A 291 -12.25 -9.72 -0.71
C PHE A 291 -11.23 -9.98 -1.83
N ILE A 292 -10.88 -8.91 -2.52
CA ILE A 292 -9.86 -8.89 -3.57
C ILE A 292 -8.85 -7.81 -3.16
N VAL A 293 -7.60 -8.20 -3.03
CA VAL A 293 -6.51 -7.32 -2.60
C VAL A 293 -5.93 -6.61 -3.80
N LEU A 294 -5.75 -5.30 -3.68
CA LEU A 294 -5.22 -4.40 -4.70
C LEU A 294 -3.93 -3.74 -4.20
N ASP A 295 -3.21 -3.08 -5.11
CA ASP A 295 -2.18 -2.09 -4.81
C ASP A 295 -0.98 -2.61 -4.00
N PHE A 296 -0.38 -3.69 -4.50
CA PHE A 296 0.79 -4.34 -3.89
C PHE A 296 2.10 -3.55 -4.04
N GLU A 297 2.03 -2.24 -4.21
CA GLU A 297 3.23 -1.42 -4.37
C GLU A 297 3.98 -1.14 -3.06
N GLY A 298 3.34 -1.37 -1.90
CA GLY A 298 3.85 -0.97 -0.60
C GLY A 298 3.84 0.57 -0.45
N GLU A 299 4.60 1.12 0.51
CA GLU A 299 4.68 2.57 0.73
C GLU A 299 5.39 3.29 -0.43
N PRO A 300 4.70 4.12 -1.26
CA PRO A 300 5.30 4.72 -2.48
C PRO A 300 6.49 5.65 -2.23
N THR A 301 6.60 6.19 -1.03
CA THR A 301 7.71 7.09 -0.61
C THR A 301 9.01 6.33 -0.35
N ARG A 302 8.96 5.01 -0.19
CA ARG A 302 10.12 4.15 0.07
C ARG A 302 10.80 3.70 -1.22
N THR A 303 12.08 3.32 -1.10
CA THR A 303 12.83 2.74 -2.24
C THR A 303 12.30 1.37 -2.65
N LEU A 304 12.55 0.93 -3.89
CA LEU A 304 12.21 -0.43 -4.34
C LEU A 304 12.83 -1.50 -3.45
N GLU A 305 14.08 -1.31 -3.04
CA GLU A 305 14.77 -2.22 -2.13
C GLU A 305 14.01 -2.39 -0.81
N TYR A 306 13.58 -1.28 -0.19
CA TYR A 306 12.78 -1.32 1.04
C TYR A 306 11.44 -2.05 0.82
N ARG A 307 10.74 -1.74 -0.26
CA ARG A 307 9.43 -2.34 -0.59
C ARG A 307 9.51 -3.84 -0.91
N ARG A 308 10.69 -4.34 -1.24
CA ARG A 308 10.98 -5.76 -1.50
C ARG A 308 11.54 -6.50 -0.30
N ARG A 309 11.69 -5.85 0.85
CA ARG A 309 12.20 -6.50 2.07
C ARG A 309 11.26 -7.58 2.55
N LEU A 310 11.86 -8.65 3.07
CA LEU A 310 11.14 -9.64 3.85
C LEU A 310 10.76 -9.00 5.18
N ARG A 311 9.49 -9.01 5.52
CA ARG A 311 8.92 -8.40 6.73
C ARG A 311 7.96 -9.39 7.38
N SER A 312 7.72 -9.26 8.69
CA SER A 312 6.71 -10.08 9.34
C SER A 312 5.30 -9.78 8.79
N PRO A 313 4.48 -10.80 8.50
CA PRO A 313 3.05 -10.65 8.21
C PRO A 313 2.28 -9.86 9.28
N ALA A 314 2.81 -9.80 10.51
CA ALA A 314 2.25 -9.00 11.60
C ALA A 314 2.15 -7.51 11.25
N ALA A 315 2.98 -6.99 10.33
CA ALA A 315 2.89 -5.60 9.87
C ALA A 315 1.59 -5.33 9.08
N ASP A 316 1.18 -6.24 8.19
CA ASP A 316 -0.10 -6.13 7.47
C ASP A 316 -1.29 -6.35 8.40
N ILE A 317 -1.20 -7.32 9.33
CA ILE A 317 -2.22 -7.52 10.36
C ILE A 317 -2.42 -6.22 11.16
N ALA A 318 -1.34 -5.60 11.61
CA ALA A 318 -1.39 -4.33 12.34
C ALA A 318 -1.99 -3.20 11.50
N GLY A 319 -1.65 -3.10 10.22
CA GLY A 319 -2.23 -2.15 9.29
C GLY A 319 -3.75 -2.27 9.20
N MET A 320 -4.26 -3.51 9.11
CA MET A 320 -5.70 -3.77 9.06
C MET A 320 -6.40 -3.44 10.38
N LEU A 321 -5.82 -3.83 11.53
CA LEU A 321 -6.35 -3.49 12.85
C LEU A 321 -6.44 -1.97 13.03
N ARG A 322 -5.44 -1.22 12.60
CA ARG A 322 -5.47 0.24 12.62
C ARG A 322 -6.54 0.80 11.68
N SER A 323 -6.71 0.19 10.52
CA SER A 323 -7.76 0.60 9.57
C SER A 323 -9.18 0.42 10.14
N PHE A 324 -9.42 -0.62 10.94
CA PHE A 324 -10.70 -0.77 11.67
C PHE A 324 -10.88 0.31 12.72
N ALA A 325 -9.83 0.71 13.45
CA ALA A 325 -9.90 1.81 14.41
C ALA A 325 -10.31 3.13 13.75
N TYR A 326 -9.71 3.46 12.59
CA TYR A 326 -10.12 4.64 11.82
C TYR A 326 -11.56 4.53 11.30
N ALA A 327 -11.98 3.37 10.80
CA ALA A 327 -13.36 3.16 10.36
C ALA A 327 -14.35 3.32 11.53
N SER A 328 -14.03 2.79 12.71
CA SER A 328 -14.80 2.97 13.96
C SER A 328 -14.94 4.45 14.33
N ALA A 329 -13.84 5.21 14.23
CA ALA A 329 -13.84 6.66 14.49
C ALA A 329 -14.77 7.42 13.53
N VAL A 330 -14.68 7.14 12.21
CA VAL A 330 -15.54 7.76 11.19
C VAL A 330 -17.01 7.40 11.41
N ARG A 331 -17.31 6.17 11.83
CA ARG A 331 -18.66 5.70 12.14
C ARG A 331 -19.19 6.25 13.46
N SER A 332 -18.32 6.73 14.35
CA SER A 332 -18.65 7.02 15.75
C SER A 332 -19.23 5.80 16.48
N ASP A 333 -18.72 4.61 16.17
CA ASP A 333 -19.19 3.32 16.68
C ASP A 333 -18.04 2.54 17.31
N LYS A 334 -17.93 2.60 18.64
CA LYS A 334 -16.81 2.00 19.39
C LYS A 334 -16.84 0.46 19.40
N GLU A 335 -18.02 -0.15 19.26
CA GLU A 335 -18.15 -1.62 19.24
C GLU A 335 -17.65 -2.17 17.90
N PHE A 336 -17.73 -1.38 16.84
CA PHE A 336 -17.32 -1.78 15.49
C PHE A 336 -15.84 -2.24 15.45
N GLU A 337 -14.92 -1.48 16.06
CA GLU A 337 -13.50 -1.86 16.08
C GLU A 337 -13.30 -3.21 16.77
N GLN A 338 -13.91 -3.40 17.93
CA GLN A 338 -13.76 -4.64 18.71
C GLN A 338 -14.30 -5.85 17.95
N ILE A 339 -15.49 -5.71 17.35
CA ILE A 339 -16.17 -6.79 16.60
C ILE A 339 -15.34 -7.17 15.36
N THR A 340 -14.93 -6.18 14.59
CA THR A 340 -14.19 -6.42 13.32
C THR A 340 -12.78 -6.93 13.58
N ALA A 341 -12.05 -6.38 14.56
CA ALA A 341 -10.72 -6.83 14.91
C ALA A 341 -10.71 -8.28 15.40
N GLU A 342 -11.64 -8.64 16.30
CA GLU A 342 -11.73 -10.03 16.81
C GLU A 342 -12.10 -11.01 15.71
N ALA A 343 -13.09 -10.69 14.88
CA ALA A 343 -13.52 -11.55 13.77
C ALA A 343 -12.41 -11.71 12.71
N PHE A 344 -11.69 -10.63 12.39
CA PHE A 344 -10.55 -10.67 11.48
C PHE A 344 -9.45 -11.62 11.98
N LEU A 345 -9.06 -11.49 13.25
CA LEU A 345 -8.06 -12.36 13.84
C LEU A 345 -8.51 -13.82 13.91
N GLN A 346 -9.80 -14.08 14.17
CA GLN A 346 -10.38 -15.42 14.12
C GLN A 346 -10.32 -16.00 12.70
N GLY A 347 -10.66 -15.21 11.68
CA GLY A 347 -10.57 -15.61 10.28
C GLY A 347 -9.13 -15.95 9.86
N TYR A 348 -8.19 -15.10 10.24
CA TYR A 348 -6.75 -15.33 10.01
C TYR A 348 -6.27 -16.61 10.73
N SER A 349 -6.61 -16.76 12.00
CA SER A 349 -6.31 -17.94 12.83
C SER A 349 -6.87 -19.23 12.18
N ARG A 350 -8.10 -19.18 11.70
CA ARG A 350 -8.76 -20.34 11.06
C ARG A 350 -8.02 -20.83 9.82
N GLU A 351 -7.50 -19.92 9.01
CA GLU A 351 -6.81 -20.24 7.76
C GLU A 351 -5.35 -20.60 7.98
N SER A 352 -4.65 -19.89 8.91
CA SER A 352 -3.22 -20.07 9.17
C SER A 352 -2.89 -21.16 10.18
N GLY A 353 -3.83 -21.49 11.08
CA GLY A 353 -3.59 -22.38 12.22
C GLY A 353 -2.91 -21.71 13.43
N ILE A 354 -2.56 -20.42 13.34
CA ILE A 354 -1.92 -19.65 14.42
C ILE A 354 -3.03 -19.18 15.38
N SER A 355 -2.82 -19.36 16.68
CA SER A 355 -3.84 -18.96 17.67
C SER A 355 -4.04 -17.43 17.75
N VAL A 356 -5.27 -16.98 18.04
CA VAL A 356 -5.57 -15.55 18.18
C VAL A 356 -4.72 -14.86 19.23
N PRO A 357 -4.45 -15.45 20.43
CA PRO A 357 -3.54 -14.84 21.39
C PRO A 357 -2.14 -14.61 20.82
N GLN A 358 -1.59 -15.58 20.11
CA GLN A 358 -0.28 -15.46 19.47
C GLN A 358 -0.26 -14.39 18.36
N LEU A 359 -1.32 -14.31 17.52
CA LEU A 359 -1.45 -13.23 16.53
C LEU A 359 -1.48 -11.85 17.18
N LYS A 360 -2.19 -11.69 18.31
CA LYS A 360 -2.22 -10.44 19.08
C LYS A 360 -0.85 -10.07 19.63
N GLU A 361 -0.14 -11.05 20.18
CA GLU A 361 1.21 -10.85 20.74
C GLU A 361 2.20 -10.41 19.64
N GLU A 362 2.24 -11.13 18.52
CA GLU A 362 3.15 -10.83 17.41
C GLU A 362 2.80 -9.52 16.69
N ALA A 363 1.50 -9.16 16.57
CA ALA A 363 1.08 -7.91 15.96
C ALA A 363 1.27 -6.66 16.85
N SER A 364 1.27 -6.81 18.17
CA SER A 364 1.29 -5.70 19.13
C SER A 364 2.42 -4.68 18.88
N PRO A 365 3.70 -5.04 18.69
CA PRO A 365 4.76 -4.06 18.40
C PRO A 365 4.56 -3.34 17.06
N TYR A 366 3.97 -3.99 16.07
CA TYR A 366 3.67 -3.36 14.77
C TYR A 366 2.47 -2.41 14.86
N VAL A 367 1.46 -2.75 15.66
CA VAL A 367 0.33 -1.85 15.97
C VAL A 367 0.85 -0.59 16.65
N LEU A 368 1.74 -0.71 17.65
CA LEU A 368 2.36 0.45 18.27
C LEU A 368 3.18 1.27 17.27
N GLY A 369 4.05 0.63 16.49
CA GLY A 369 4.87 1.32 15.48
C GLY A 369 4.02 2.11 14.50
N LYS A 370 2.93 1.52 14.00
CA LYS A 370 1.99 2.19 13.08
C LYS A 370 1.25 3.33 13.77
N ALA A 371 0.79 3.15 15.01
CA ALA A 371 0.13 4.20 15.79
C ALA A 371 1.06 5.41 16.06
N ILE A 372 2.36 5.17 16.34
CA ILE A 372 3.37 6.23 16.48
C ILE A 372 3.53 7.00 15.16
N TYR A 373 3.61 6.29 14.03
CA TYR A 373 3.70 6.91 12.71
C TYR A 373 2.45 7.75 12.40
N GLU A 374 1.26 7.19 12.63
CA GLU A 374 -0.02 7.87 12.47
C GLU A 374 -0.11 9.11 13.35
N ALA A 375 0.32 9.03 14.62
CA ALA A 375 0.33 10.16 15.55
C ALA A 375 1.20 11.32 15.03
N CYS A 376 2.37 11.03 14.44
CA CYS A 376 3.18 12.04 13.78
C CYS A 376 2.44 12.68 12.61
N TYR A 377 1.82 11.87 11.76
CA TYR A 377 1.08 12.34 10.60
C TYR A 377 -0.12 13.21 10.98
N GLU A 378 -0.92 12.75 11.96
CA GLU A 378 -2.11 13.50 12.39
C GLU A 378 -1.72 14.85 13.03
N LEU A 379 -0.70 14.90 13.87
CA LEU A 379 -0.24 16.18 14.46
C LEU A 379 0.28 17.17 13.40
N GLU A 380 0.87 16.68 12.32
CA GLU A 380 1.38 17.55 11.24
C GLU A 380 0.28 18.02 10.28
N TYR A 381 -0.71 17.17 9.97
CA TYR A 381 -1.62 17.41 8.85
C TYR A 381 -3.11 17.43 9.24
N ARG A 382 -3.52 16.73 10.31
CA ARG A 382 -4.92 16.61 10.75
C ARG A 382 -5.03 16.53 12.26
N PRO A 383 -4.67 17.59 13.02
CA PRO A 383 -4.58 17.53 14.49
C PRO A 383 -5.85 17.06 15.19
N ASP A 384 -7.02 17.30 14.61
CA ASP A 384 -8.32 16.88 15.13
C ASP A 384 -8.49 15.35 15.11
N TRP A 385 -7.66 14.62 14.39
CA TRP A 385 -7.68 13.14 14.30
C TRP A 385 -6.66 12.46 15.22
N PHE A 386 -5.80 13.22 15.87
CA PHE A 386 -4.73 12.70 16.71
C PHE A 386 -5.23 11.76 17.84
N TRP A 387 -6.45 11.97 18.34
CA TRP A 387 -7.02 11.13 19.39
C TRP A 387 -7.14 9.64 19.00
N ILE A 388 -7.20 9.30 17.72
CA ILE A 388 -7.29 7.91 17.23
C ILE A 388 -5.99 7.13 17.51
N PRO A 389 -4.80 7.59 17.05
CA PRO A 389 -3.55 6.93 17.40
C PRO A 389 -3.20 7.09 18.89
N GLU A 390 -3.56 8.20 19.54
CA GLU A 390 -3.37 8.40 20.98
C GLU A 390 -4.03 7.29 21.80
N GLN A 391 -5.28 6.94 21.50
CA GLN A 391 -5.98 5.84 22.19
C GLN A 391 -5.25 4.51 22.01
N ALA A 392 -4.78 4.19 20.82
CA ALA A 392 -4.05 2.96 20.57
C ALA A 392 -2.73 2.91 21.36
N ILE A 393 -1.96 4.01 21.35
CA ILE A 393 -0.68 4.10 22.06
C ILE A 393 -0.87 3.93 23.57
N THR A 394 -1.90 4.56 24.14
CA THR A 394 -2.16 4.51 25.59
C THR A 394 -2.73 3.18 26.05
N ALA A 395 -3.52 2.50 25.21
CA ALA A 395 -4.16 1.22 25.54
C ALA A 395 -3.23 0.01 25.39
N LEU A 396 -2.18 0.09 24.57
CA LEU A 396 -1.28 -1.04 24.31
C LEU A 396 -0.35 -1.32 25.51
N PHE A 397 -0.48 -2.52 26.07
CA PHE A 397 0.53 -3.11 26.96
C PHE A 397 1.49 -3.95 26.10
N ILE A 398 2.74 -3.53 26.03
CA ILE A 398 3.80 -4.24 25.28
C ILE A 398 4.58 -5.17 26.19
#